data_61fa8f35a966bf02a9bb0b8251f98336
#
_entry.id   61fa8f35a966bf02a9bb0b8251f98336
#
_cell.length_a   1.000
_cell.length_b   1.000
_cell.length_c   1.000
_cell.angle_alpha   90.00
_cell.angle_beta   90.00
_cell.angle_gamma   90.00
#
_symmetry.space_group_name_H-M   'P 1'
#
loop_
_entity.id
_entity.type
_entity.pdbx_description
1 polymer ?
#
loop_
_entity_poly.entity_id
_entity_poly.type
_entity_poly.pdbx_seq_one_letter_code
_entity_poly.pdbx_strand_id
1 'polypeptide(L)'
;MREVDVLGIQIKDYPLKEALRKSTTFFGNGTMDIILYVSAEVFVESGGNREKRDFLRAADLIIFGETEVLKAAGENTKERREEIKNQVFLLDFIKRVCRAKMPVLLISDSAKDLEDMEEYLQGIRENLVIADKFVYESGVTKPEALVNDINASAAEVVVSNLPFSASSAFLSEYGIMMNKDVWLAMLSSATPWKQKAHKNSFLERLFYQRVFKRRVQKYNTIIEESKENEEEDSGDVIGKSDE
;
A
#
# COMPACT_ATOMS: atom_id res chain seq x y z
N MET A 1 16.66 -4.54 1.27
CA MET A 1 15.86 -3.84 0.25
C MET A 1 16.19 -4.42 -1.12
N ARG A 2 15.19 -4.70 -1.94
CA ARG A 2 15.30 -5.12 -3.35
C ARG A 2 14.37 -4.28 -4.21
N GLU A 3 14.74 -4.03 -5.45
CA GLU A 3 13.80 -3.52 -6.45
C GLU A 3 13.11 -4.71 -7.11
N VAL A 4 11.78 -4.64 -7.18
CA VAL A 4 10.95 -5.67 -7.79
C VAL A 4 9.99 -5.04 -8.78
N ASP A 5 9.67 -5.79 -9.84
CA ASP A 5 8.69 -5.38 -10.83
C ASP A 5 7.35 -6.06 -10.57
N VAL A 6 6.29 -5.26 -10.49
CA VAL A 6 4.93 -5.76 -10.43
C VAL A 6 4.12 -5.08 -11.54
N LEU A 7 3.87 -5.79 -12.63
CA LEU A 7 3.13 -5.30 -13.80
C LEU A 7 3.74 -4.02 -14.43
N GLY A 8 5.07 -3.93 -14.53
CA GLY A 8 5.80 -2.77 -15.08
C GLY A 8 5.93 -1.61 -14.10
N ILE A 9 5.60 -1.82 -12.82
CA ILE A 9 5.78 -0.84 -11.77
C ILE A 9 6.95 -1.28 -10.91
N GLN A 10 8.07 -0.55 -11.03
CA GLN A 10 9.25 -0.77 -10.19
C GLN A 10 8.99 -0.21 -8.81
N ILE A 11 9.11 -1.06 -7.79
CA ILE A 11 8.91 -0.70 -6.38
C ILE A 11 10.00 -1.31 -5.51
N LYS A 12 10.23 -0.69 -4.35
CA LYS A 12 11.20 -1.17 -3.37
C LYS A 12 10.51 -2.13 -2.41
N ASP A 13 10.91 -3.39 -2.42
CA ASP A 13 10.49 -4.39 -1.45
C ASP A 13 11.49 -4.48 -0.30
N TYR A 14 10.97 -4.48 0.91
CA TYR A 14 11.74 -4.59 2.15
C TYR A 14 11.36 -5.86 2.91
N PRO A 15 12.33 -6.68 3.32
CA PRO A 15 12.09 -7.72 4.33
C PRO A 15 11.45 -7.11 5.59
N LEU A 16 10.57 -7.84 6.27
CA LEU A 16 9.78 -7.36 7.41
C LEU A 16 10.60 -6.57 8.44
N LYS A 17 11.76 -7.10 8.86
CA LYS A 17 12.61 -6.43 9.86
C LYS A 17 13.15 -5.09 9.38
N GLU A 18 13.51 -4.99 8.09
CA GLU A 18 13.97 -3.74 7.48
C GLU A 18 12.81 -2.74 7.32
N ALA A 19 11.64 -3.22 6.87
CA ALA A 19 10.43 -2.41 6.75
C ALA A 19 10.04 -1.79 8.10
N LEU A 20 10.00 -2.59 9.16
CA LEU A 20 9.72 -2.13 10.52
C LEU A 20 10.80 -1.17 11.07
N ARG A 21 12.08 -1.38 10.74
CA ARG A 21 13.14 -0.45 11.10
C ARG A 21 12.97 0.87 10.37
N LYS A 22 12.73 0.81 9.05
CA LYS A 22 12.52 2.00 8.22
C LYS A 22 11.30 2.80 8.71
N SER A 23 10.17 2.15 8.96
CA SER A 23 8.98 2.85 9.45
C SER A 23 9.20 3.57 10.81
N THR A 24 10.13 3.08 11.64
CA THR A 24 10.48 3.74 12.90
C THR A 24 11.34 5.00 12.68
N THR A 25 12.10 5.09 11.57
CA THR A 25 12.88 6.31 11.26
C THR A 25 12.01 7.46 10.77
N PHE A 26 10.75 7.21 10.49
CA PHE A 26 9.76 8.23 10.11
C PHE A 26 9.27 9.04 11.32
N PHE A 27 9.36 8.48 12.53
CA PHE A 27 8.87 9.12 13.75
C PHE A 27 9.74 10.32 14.13
N GLY A 28 9.14 11.52 14.14
CA GLY A 28 9.78 12.76 14.53
C GLY A 28 10.87 13.26 13.58
N ASN A 29 10.88 12.84 12.31
CA ASN A 29 11.88 13.29 11.33
C ASN A 29 11.56 14.66 10.69
N GLY A 30 10.39 15.23 10.99
CA GLY A 30 9.97 16.55 10.53
C GLY A 30 9.37 16.57 9.11
N THR A 31 9.12 15.41 8.51
CA THR A 31 8.42 15.24 7.22
C THR A 31 7.35 14.18 7.36
N MET A 32 6.29 14.28 6.54
CA MET A 32 5.29 13.21 6.50
C MET A 32 5.75 12.10 5.54
N ASP A 33 6.02 10.92 6.09
CA ASP A 33 6.35 9.72 5.30
C ASP A 33 5.10 8.90 5.02
N ILE A 34 4.99 8.39 3.79
CA ILE A 34 3.83 7.63 3.32
C ILE A 34 4.15 6.14 3.28
N ILE A 35 3.41 5.37 4.06
CA ILE A 35 3.42 3.89 4.04
C ILE A 35 2.17 3.42 3.31
N LEU A 36 2.32 2.68 2.22
CA LEU A 36 1.22 2.08 1.48
C LEU A 36 1.13 0.58 1.78
N TYR A 37 0.00 0.14 2.34
CA TYR A 37 -0.32 -1.27 2.52
C TYR A 37 -1.16 -1.73 1.32
N VAL A 38 -0.54 -2.41 0.34
CA VAL A 38 -1.10 -2.61 -0.99
C VAL A 38 -1.64 -4.02 -1.25
N SER A 39 -2.68 -4.10 -2.07
CA SER A 39 -3.29 -5.34 -2.58
C SER A 39 -3.13 -5.47 -4.10
N ALA A 40 -3.59 -6.57 -4.66
CA ALA A 40 -3.67 -6.78 -6.10
C ALA A 40 -4.52 -5.73 -6.83
N GLU A 41 -5.57 -5.23 -6.17
CA GLU A 41 -6.46 -4.17 -6.66
C GLU A 41 -5.68 -2.90 -7.04
N VAL A 42 -4.77 -2.46 -6.18
CA VAL A 42 -3.94 -1.26 -6.38
C VAL A 42 -3.15 -1.34 -7.68
N PHE A 43 -2.54 -2.50 -7.97
CA PHE A 43 -1.78 -2.71 -9.21
C PHE A 43 -2.68 -2.83 -10.45
N VAL A 44 -3.85 -3.43 -10.30
CA VAL A 44 -4.86 -3.47 -11.36
C VAL A 44 -5.33 -2.07 -11.73
N GLU A 45 -5.63 -1.23 -10.77
CA GLU A 45 -6.05 0.14 -11.02
C GLU A 45 -4.93 1.04 -11.57
N SER A 46 -3.68 0.76 -11.21
CA SER A 46 -2.51 1.51 -11.70
C SER A 46 -2.14 1.18 -13.15
N GLY A 47 -2.56 0.03 -13.67
CA GLY A 47 -2.09 -0.54 -14.94
C GLY A 47 -2.35 0.28 -16.21
N GLY A 48 -3.18 1.32 -16.17
CA GLY A 48 -3.44 2.25 -17.30
C GLY A 48 -3.29 3.72 -16.91
N ASN A 49 -2.95 4.01 -15.67
CA ASN A 49 -2.93 5.35 -15.11
C ASN A 49 -1.53 5.74 -14.64
N ARG A 50 -0.92 6.73 -15.30
CA ARG A 50 0.43 7.21 -15.00
C ARG A 50 0.51 7.83 -13.60
N GLU A 51 -0.45 8.65 -13.22
CA GLU A 51 -0.47 9.36 -11.91
C GLU A 51 -0.51 8.36 -10.75
N LYS A 52 -1.35 7.31 -10.87
CA LYS A 52 -1.42 6.23 -9.88
C LYS A 52 -0.09 5.45 -9.78
N ARG A 53 0.60 5.21 -10.90
CA ARG A 53 1.94 4.57 -10.88
C ARG A 53 2.99 5.46 -10.25
N ASP A 54 2.97 6.76 -10.55
CA ASP A 54 3.92 7.72 -10.00
C ASP A 54 3.69 7.89 -8.48
N PHE A 55 2.43 7.88 -8.03
CA PHE A 55 2.09 7.86 -6.60
C PHE A 55 2.67 6.62 -5.88
N LEU A 56 2.53 5.42 -6.47
CA LEU A 56 3.12 4.22 -5.89
C LEU A 56 4.64 4.30 -5.79
N ARG A 57 5.31 4.84 -6.83
CA ARG A 57 6.77 4.98 -6.85
C ARG A 57 7.28 6.02 -5.86
N ALA A 58 6.48 7.05 -5.57
CA ALA A 58 6.81 8.13 -4.65
C ALA A 58 6.65 7.73 -3.17
N ALA A 59 5.97 6.62 -2.88
CA ALA A 59 5.78 6.16 -1.50
C ALA A 59 7.11 5.82 -0.81
N ASP A 60 7.23 6.22 0.46
CA ASP A 60 8.44 5.98 1.26
C ASP A 60 8.61 4.51 1.64
N LEU A 61 7.48 3.81 1.83
CA LEU A 61 7.46 2.39 2.14
C LEU A 61 6.22 1.72 1.56
N ILE A 62 6.42 0.62 0.83
CA ILE A 62 5.33 -0.24 0.34
C ILE A 62 5.36 -1.56 1.10
N ILE A 63 4.21 -1.97 1.60
CA ILE A 63 3.98 -3.25 2.28
C ILE A 63 2.97 -4.07 1.49
N PHE A 64 3.34 -5.28 1.13
CA PHE A 64 2.42 -6.18 0.45
C PHE A 64 1.39 -6.75 1.42
N GLY A 65 0.12 -6.47 1.17
CA GLY A 65 -1.01 -6.94 1.95
C GLY A 65 -1.60 -8.27 1.46
N GLU A 66 -1.16 -8.77 0.29
CA GLU A 66 -1.67 -9.99 -0.32
C GLU A 66 -0.56 -10.85 -0.90
N THR A 67 -0.73 -12.18 -0.78
CA THR A 67 0.24 -13.16 -1.29
C THR A 67 0.33 -13.19 -2.81
N GLU A 68 -0.71 -12.77 -3.52
CA GLU A 68 -0.74 -12.66 -4.97
C GLU A 68 0.27 -11.62 -5.47
N VAL A 69 0.36 -10.47 -4.79
CA VAL A 69 1.35 -9.43 -5.09
C VAL A 69 2.76 -9.94 -4.83
N LEU A 70 2.96 -10.62 -3.70
CA LEU A 70 4.24 -11.24 -3.36
C LEU A 70 4.72 -12.24 -4.42
N LYS A 71 3.79 -13.05 -4.97
CA LYS A 71 4.09 -13.98 -6.06
C LYS A 71 4.51 -13.27 -7.34
N ALA A 72 3.80 -12.20 -7.71
CA ALA A 72 4.11 -11.42 -8.89
C ALA A 72 5.47 -10.71 -8.77
N ALA A 73 5.85 -10.30 -7.57
CA ALA A 73 7.15 -9.70 -7.26
C ALA A 73 8.31 -10.71 -7.23
N GLY A 74 8.06 -12.01 -7.39
CA GLY A 74 9.10 -13.06 -7.32
C GLY A 74 9.59 -13.39 -5.90
N GLU A 75 8.97 -12.84 -4.86
CA GLU A 75 9.39 -12.93 -3.45
C GLU A 75 8.56 -13.93 -2.62
N ASN A 76 7.99 -14.96 -3.26
CA ASN A 76 6.99 -15.86 -2.67
C ASN A 76 7.61 -16.97 -1.79
N THR A 77 8.29 -16.62 -0.71
CA THR A 77 8.74 -17.59 0.29
C THR A 77 7.64 -17.99 1.27
N LYS A 78 7.79 -19.13 1.96
CA LYS A 78 6.83 -19.57 2.99
C LYS A 78 6.76 -18.56 4.13
N GLU A 79 7.89 -18.04 4.56
CA GLU A 79 8.01 -17.06 5.64
C GLU A 79 7.24 -15.77 5.29
N ARG A 80 7.48 -15.20 4.09
CA ARG A 80 6.80 -13.99 3.64
C ARG A 80 5.27 -14.16 3.54
N ARG A 81 4.82 -15.34 3.10
CA ARG A 81 3.37 -15.63 3.07
C ARG A 81 2.75 -15.65 4.47
N GLU A 82 3.43 -16.23 5.44
CA GLU A 82 2.93 -16.25 6.82
C GLU A 82 2.98 -14.84 7.46
N GLU A 83 3.97 -14.02 7.16
CA GLU A 83 4.03 -12.61 7.57
C GLU A 83 2.80 -11.83 7.07
N ILE A 84 2.45 -11.98 5.79
CA ILE A 84 1.28 -11.32 5.19
C ILE A 84 -0.02 -11.86 5.79
N LYS A 85 -0.17 -13.18 5.87
CA LYS A 85 -1.37 -13.84 6.41
C LYS A 85 -1.67 -13.43 7.85
N ASN A 86 -0.62 -13.30 8.66
CA ASN A 86 -0.73 -12.90 10.05
C ASN A 86 -0.60 -11.38 10.24
N GLN A 87 -0.50 -10.60 9.17
CA GLN A 87 -0.44 -9.13 9.18
C GLN A 87 0.65 -8.58 10.11
N VAL A 88 1.78 -9.28 10.16
CA VAL A 88 2.84 -9.05 11.16
C VAL A 88 3.35 -7.62 11.11
N PHE A 89 3.47 -7.02 9.90
CA PHE A 89 3.88 -5.62 9.79
C PHE A 89 2.91 -4.67 10.52
N LEU A 90 1.60 -4.77 10.24
CA LEU A 90 0.60 -3.90 10.86
C LEU A 90 0.60 -4.04 12.39
N LEU A 91 0.58 -5.29 12.87
CA LEU A 91 0.59 -5.57 14.31
C LEU A 91 1.82 -4.98 15.00
N ASP A 92 3.00 -5.13 14.43
CA ASP A 92 4.24 -4.64 15.04
C ASP A 92 4.44 -3.14 14.83
N PHE A 93 3.95 -2.57 13.73
CA PHE A 93 3.92 -1.11 13.53
C PHE A 93 3.06 -0.43 14.61
N ILE A 94 1.82 -0.88 14.83
CA ILE A 94 0.94 -0.33 15.87
C ILE A 94 1.55 -0.47 17.27
N LYS A 95 2.21 -1.60 17.58
CA LYS A 95 2.95 -1.76 18.84
C LYS A 95 4.08 -0.73 19.00
N ARG A 96 4.74 -0.33 17.91
CA ARG A 96 5.80 0.69 17.92
C ARG A 96 5.23 2.09 18.12
N VAL A 97 4.13 2.42 17.42
CA VAL A 97 3.37 3.67 17.61
C VAL A 97 2.95 3.84 19.08
N CYS A 98 2.34 2.80 19.67
CA CYS A 98 2.00 2.80 21.08
C CYS A 98 3.20 2.99 22.01
N ARG A 99 4.30 2.31 21.72
CA ARG A 99 5.53 2.38 22.52
C ARG A 99 6.18 3.76 22.45
N ALA A 100 6.07 4.42 21.30
CA ALA A 100 6.50 5.79 21.08
C ALA A 100 5.51 6.83 21.66
N LYS A 101 4.34 6.39 22.16
CA LYS A 101 3.25 7.22 22.67
C LYS A 101 2.69 8.21 21.65
N MET A 102 2.76 7.90 20.38
CA MET A 102 2.26 8.74 19.31
C MET A 102 0.73 8.58 19.19
N PRO A 103 -0.05 9.67 19.31
CA PRO A 103 -1.48 9.61 19.09
C PRO A 103 -1.80 9.36 17.61
N VAL A 104 -2.89 8.63 17.36
CA VAL A 104 -3.30 8.20 16.03
C VAL A 104 -4.59 8.91 15.62
N LEU A 105 -4.67 9.31 14.37
CA LEU A 105 -5.88 9.78 13.70
C LEU A 105 -6.36 8.72 12.73
N LEU A 106 -7.66 8.43 12.73
CA LEU A 106 -8.28 7.47 11.82
C LEU A 106 -9.07 8.20 10.74
N ILE A 107 -8.91 7.76 9.48
CA ILE A 107 -9.69 8.26 8.34
C ILE A 107 -10.26 7.10 7.54
N SER A 108 -11.56 7.14 7.25
CA SER A 108 -12.21 6.19 6.34
C SER A 108 -13.30 6.90 5.52
N ASP A 109 -13.82 6.21 4.51
CA ASP A 109 -14.93 6.69 3.67
C ASP A 109 -16.31 6.48 4.33
N SER A 110 -16.37 5.77 5.46
CA SER A 110 -17.62 5.56 6.19
C SER A 110 -17.42 5.56 7.71
N ALA A 111 -18.44 6.00 8.46
CA ALA A 111 -18.45 5.97 9.91
C ALA A 111 -18.33 4.54 10.46
N LYS A 112 -19.00 3.58 9.80
CA LYS A 112 -18.94 2.18 10.20
C LYS A 112 -17.53 1.60 10.08
N ASP A 113 -16.83 1.87 8.98
CA ASP A 113 -15.45 1.40 8.81
C ASP A 113 -14.51 2.04 9.84
N LEU A 114 -14.77 3.29 10.26
CA LEU A 114 -14.01 3.92 11.35
C LEU A 114 -14.20 3.21 12.68
N GLU A 115 -15.43 2.81 13.03
CA GLU A 115 -15.72 2.05 14.25
C GLU A 115 -15.03 0.67 14.22
N ASP A 116 -15.18 -0.06 13.12
CA ASP A 116 -14.56 -1.38 12.93
C ASP A 116 -13.01 -1.29 12.99
N MET A 117 -12.44 -0.23 12.43
CA MET A 117 -11.00 0.07 12.42
C MET A 117 -10.47 0.41 13.81
N GLU A 118 -11.19 1.26 14.57
CA GLU A 118 -10.89 1.59 15.96
C GLU A 118 -10.90 0.33 16.84
N GLU A 119 -11.98 -0.45 16.79
CA GLU A 119 -12.10 -1.70 17.56
C GLU A 119 -10.94 -2.66 17.25
N TYR A 120 -10.60 -2.81 15.98
CA TYR A 120 -9.50 -3.68 15.57
C TYR A 120 -8.15 -3.20 16.10
N LEU A 121 -7.84 -1.91 15.93
CA LEU A 121 -6.54 -1.35 16.33
C LEU A 121 -6.37 -1.32 17.85
N GLN A 122 -7.42 -0.99 18.60
CA GLN A 122 -7.42 -1.08 20.06
C GLN A 122 -7.33 -2.53 20.55
N GLY A 123 -7.88 -3.49 19.79
CA GLY A 123 -7.68 -4.92 20.04
C GLY A 123 -6.21 -5.38 19.91
N ILE A 124 -5.38 -4.68 19.12
CA ILE A 124 -3.93 -4.93 19.09
C ILE A 124 -3.25 -4.39 20.34
N ARG A 125 -3.66 -3.18 20.77
CA ARG A 125 -3.15 -2.48 21.95
C ARG A 125 -4.23 -1.61 22.59
N GLU A 126 -4.72 -1.98 23.77
CA GLU A 126 -5.74 -1.25 24.53
C GLU A 126 -5.32 0.18 24.87
N ASN A 127 -4.02 0.42 25.01
CA ASN A 127 -3.47 1.73 25.32
C ASN A 127 -3.11 2.56 24.06
N LEU A 128 -3.58 2.18 22.87
CA LEU A 128 -3.47 3.01 21.67
C LEU A 128 -4.34 4.26 21.84
N VAL A 129 -3.71 5.43 21.77
CA VAL A 129 -4.41 6.70 21.85
C VAL A 129 -4.91 7.09 20.47
N ILE A 130 -6.23 7.10 20.29
CA ILE A 130 -6.87 7.64 19.10
C ILE A 130 -7.29 9.06 19.42
N ALA A 131 -6.62 10.04 18.80
CA ALA A 131 -6.85 11.45 19.03
C ALA A 131 -8.12 11.94 18.34
N ASP A 132 -8.30 11.54 17.06
CA ASP A 132 -9.43 11.98 16.24
C ASP A 132 -9.84 10.92 15.22
N LYS A 133 -11.07 11.09 14.68
CA LYS A 133 -11.63 10.23 13.63
C LYS A 133 -12.37 11.10 12.62
N PHE A 134 -12.06 10.96 11.32
CA PHE A 134 -12.71 11.71 10.26
C PHE A 134 -13.27 10.79 9.17
N VAL A 135 -14.49 11.08 8.73
CA VAL A 135 -15.06 10.50 7.51
C VAL A 135 -14.68 11.39 6.34
N TYR A 136 -14.03 10.79 5.32
CA TYR A 136 -13.70 11.45 4.07
C TYR A 136 -14.44 10.80 2.92
N GLU A 137 -15.47 11.45 2.44
CA GLU A 137 -16.25 11.03 1.28
C GLU A 137 -15.82 11.86 0.07
N SER A 138 -15.12 11.22 -0.87
CA SER A 138 -14.58 11.89 -2.06
C SER A 138 -15.72 12.51 -2.88
N GLY A 139 -15.56 13.80 -3.24
CA GLY A 139 -16.59 14.56 -3.96
C GLY A 139 -17.68 15.18 -3.06
N VAL A 140 -17.71 14.85 -1.76
CA VAL A 140 -18.63 15.42 -0.76
C VAL A 140 -17.88 16.24 0.28
N THR A 141 -16.87 15.64 0.91
CA THR A 141 -16.01 16.32 1.88
C THR A 141 -15.05 17.27 1.14
N LYS A 142 -14.96 18.52 1.58
CA LYS A 142 -13.97 19.47 1.07
C LYS A 142 -12.57 19.07 1.52
N PRO A 143 -11.63 18.77 0.60
CA PRO A 143 -10.30 18.29 0.98
C PRO A 143 -9.53 19.27 1.87
N GLU A 144 -9.63 20.58 1.60
CA GLU A 144 -8.93 21.62 2.35
C GLU A 144 -9.43 21.71 3.81
N ALA A 145 -10.72 21.47 4.05
CA ALA A 145 -11.27 21.41 5.40
C ALA A 145 -10.69 20.22 6.14
N LEU A 146 -10.64 19.05 5.50
CA LEU A 146 -10.02 17.85 6.10
C LEU A 146 -8.54 18.08 6.40
N VAL A 147 -7.77 18.73 5.52
CA VAL A 147 -6.36 19.09 5.79
C VAL A 147 -6.23 19.96 7.04
N ASN A 148 -7.09 20.96 7.20
CA ASN A 148 -7.10 21.81 8.37
C ASN A 148 -7.42 21.01 9.63
N ASP A 149 -8.42 20.13 9.58
CA ASP A 149 -8.81 19.27 10.72
C ASP A 149 -7.68 18.29 11.09
N ILE A 150 -7.05 17.66 10.11
CA ILE A 150 -5.88 16.80 10.30
C ILE A 150 -4.76 17.58 10.97
N ASN A 151 -4.44 18.78 10.48
CA ASN A 151 -3.35 19.59 11.03
C ASN A 151 -3.66 20.12 12.44
N ALA A 152 -4.93 20.36 12.76
CA ALA A 152 -5.38 20.77 14.11
C ALA A 152 -5.37 19.61 15.13
N SER A 153 -5.44 18.38 14.66
CA SER A 153 -5.39 17.19 15.51
C SER A 153 -4.04 17.05 16.22
N ALA A 154 -4.06 16.57 17.47
CA ALA A 154 -2.86 16.19 18.21
C ALA A 154 -2.19 14.90 17.72
N ALA A 155 -2.76 14.22 16.71
CA ALA A 155 -2.20 13.00 16.16
C ALA A 155 -0.87 13.25 15.42
N GLU A 156 0.03 12.30 15.55
CA GLU A 156 1.32 12.27 14.82
C GLU A 156 1.29 11.22 13.70
N VAL A 157 0.46 10.20 13.86
CA VAL A 157 0.28 9.11 12.89
C VAL A 157 -1.15 9.13 12.36
N VAL A 158 -1.29 9.09 11.04
CA VAL A 158 -2.60 8.89 10.37
C VAL A 158 -2.68 7.45 9.90
N VAL A 159 -3.78 6.77 10.20
CA VAL A 159 -4.13 5.48 9.60
C VAL A 159 -5.40 5.67 8.78
N SER A 160 -5.30 5.47 7.48
CA SER A 160 -6.44 5.66 6.58
C SER A 160 -6.86 4.37 5.89
N ASN A 161 -8.17 4.24 5.68
CA ASN A 161 -8.78 3.15 4.91
C ASN A 161 -9.72 3.76 3.85
N LEU A 162 -9.12 4.45 2.90
CA LEU A 162 -9.81 5.06 1.76
C LEU A 162 -9.59 4.21 0.49
N PRO A 163 -10.51 4.24 -0.48
CA PRO A 163 -10.28 3.68 -1.81
C PRO A 163 -8.97 4.21 -2.42
N PHE A 164 -8.28 3.39 -3.19
CA PHE A 164 -6.98 3.77 -3.77
C PHE A 164 -7.04 5.05 -4.61
N SER A 165 -8.11 5.21 -5.42
CA SER A 165 -8.32 6.43 -6.21
C SER A 165 -8.44 7.68 -5.34
N ALA A 166 -9.17 7.61 -4.23
CA ALA A 166 -9.33 8.72 -3.29
C ALA A 166 -8.02 9.00 -2.54
N SER A 167 -7.33 7.96 -2.04
CA SER A 167 -6.04 8.08 -1.35
C SER A 167 -4.97 8.71 -2.24
N SER A 168 -4.82 8.20 -3.49
CA SER A 168 -3.80 8.70 -4.42
C SER A 168 -4.04 10.16 -4.81
N ALA A 169 -5.29 10.53 -5.11
CA ALA A 169 -5.63 11.92 -5.44
C ALA A 169 -5.36 12.85 -4.24
N PHE A 170 -5.89 12.50 -3.06
CA PHE A 170 -5.77 13.33 -1.86
C PHE A 170 -4.31 13.51 -1.41
N LEU A 171 -3.53 12.42 -1.32
CA LEU A 171 -2.15 12.49 -0.87
C LEU A 171 -1.21 13.14 -1.90
N SER A 172 -1.46 12.95 -3.19
CA SER A 172 -0.65 13.62 -4.23
C SER A 172 -0.82 15.14 -4.23
N GLU A 173 -2.03 15.63 -3.92
CA GLU A 173 -2.35 17.06 -3.94
C GLU A 173 -2.06 17.72 -2.60
N TYR A 174 -2.47 17.10 -1.50
CA TYR A 174 -2.46 17.72 -0.16
C TYR A 174 -1.39 17.16 0.78
N GLY A 175 -0.70 16.10 0.43
CA GLY A 175 0.26 15.43 1.33
C GLY A 175 1.33 16.37 1.90
N ILE A 176 1.87 17.27 1.06
CA ILE A 176 2.91 18.23 1.47
C ILE A 176 2.39 19.29 2.46
N MET A 177 1.08 19.46 2.58
CA MET A 177 0.46 20.46 3.47
C MET A 177 0.23 19.93 4.89
N MET A 178 0.51 18.65 5.13
CA MET A 178 0.21 17.99 6.41
C MET A 178 1.42 17.96 7.33
N ASN A 179 1.17 18.30 8.60
CA ASN A 179 2.17 18.34 9.67
C ASN A 179 2.18 17.05 10.51
N LYS A 180 2.16 15.91 9.86
CA LYS A 180 2.16 14.57 10.50
C LYS A 180 3.47 13.85 10.20
N ASP A 181 3.84 12.90 11.06
CA ASP A 181 5.05 12.11 10.87
C ASP A 181 4.83 10.98 9.89
N VAL A 182 3.71 10.25 10.02
CA VAL A 182 3.45 9.06 9.22
C VAL A 182 1.99 9.01 8.74
N TRP A 183 1.83 8.71 7.46
CA TRP A 183 0.54 8.32 6.89
C TRP A 183 0.58 6.85 6.46
N LEU A 184 -0.10 5.97 7.20
CA LEU A 184 -0.32 4.57 6.83
C LEU A 184 -1.63 4.45 6.05
N ALA A 185 -1.55 4.30 4.73
CA ALA A 185 -2.71 4.07 3.88
C ALA A 185 -2.96 2.57 3.68
N MET A 186 -4.07 2.09 4.20
CA MET A 186 -4.54 0.71 4.06
C MET A 186 -5.34 0.57 2.77
N LEU A 187 -4.63 0.37 1.65
CA LEU A 187 -5.18 0.34 0.29
C LEU A 187 -5.60 -1.08 -0.12
N SER A 188 -6.41 -1.71 0.70
CA SER A 188 -6.85 -3.07 0.45
C SER A 188 -8.29 -3.28 0.90
N SER A 189 -9.09 -3.86 0.04
CA SER A 189 -10.41 -4.40 0.40
C SER A 189 -10.30 -5.56 1.41
N ALA A 190 -9.10 -6.11 1.58
CA ALA A 190 -8.80 -7.20 2.52
C ALA A 190 -8.27 -6.70 3.87
N THR A 191 -8.60 -5.47 4.28
CA THR A 191 -8.25 -4.99 5.61
C THR A 191 -8.85 -5.88 6.70
N PRO A 192 -8.13 -6.06 7.82
CA PRO A 192 -8.53 -7.01 8.86
C PRO A 192 -9.93 -6.79 9.43
N TRP A 193 -10.32 -5.53 9.58
CA TRP A 193 -11.63 -5.15 10.07
C TRP A 193 -12.75 -5.39 9.05
N LYS A 194 -12.50 -5.25 7.74
CA LYS A 194 -13.49 -5.55 6.70
C LYS A 194 -13.76 -7.05 6.52
N GLN A 195 -12.82 -7.91 6.89
CA GLN A 195 -13.00 -9.38 6.75
C GLN A 195 -14.12 -9.94 7.61
N LYS A 196 -14.45 -9.30 8.74
CA LYS A 196 -15.55 -9.72 9.62
C LYS A 196 -16.94 -9.26 9.15
N ALA A 197 -17.03 -8.22 8.32
CA ALA A 197 -18.26 -7.47 8.10
C ALA A 197 -19.00 -7.74 6.77
N HIS A 198 -18.33 -8.11 5.66
CA HIS A 198 -19.00 -8.10 4.36
C HIS A 198 -18.68 -9.28 3.42
N LYS A 199 -19.72 -10.05 3.03
CA LYS A 199 -19.67 -11.03 1.93
C LYS A 199 -19.29 -10.36 0.58
N ASN A 200 -19.64 -9.10 0.37
CA ASN A 200 -19.36 -8.36 -0.87
C ASN A 200 -17.85 -8.08 -1.03
N SER A 201 -17.15 -7.71 0.02
CA SER A 201 -15.70 -7.51 0.03
C SER A 201 -14.92 -8.77 -0.41
N PHE A 202 -15.43 -9.96 -0.07
CA PHE A 202 -14.80 -11.22 -0.51
C PHE A 202 -14.93 -11.45 -2.02
N LEU A 203 -16.08 -11.12 -2.63
CA LEU A 203 -16.29 -11.26 -4.07
C LEU A 203 -15.48 -10.25 -4.88
N GLU A 204 -15.40 -9.00 -4.42
CA GLU A 204 -14.55 -7.97 -5.01
C GLU A 204 -13.07 -8.38 -4.98
N ARG A 205 -12.58 -8.82 -3.83
CA ARG A 205 -11.23 -9.34 -3.68
C ARG A 205 -10.93 -10.49 -4.65
N LEU A 206 -11.85 -11.48 -4.77
CA LEU A 206 -11.68 -12.58 -5.71
C LEU A 206 -11.67 -12.11 -7.16
N PHE A 207 -12.47 -11.10 -7.50
CA PHE A 207 -12.48 -10.50 -8.82
C PHE A 207 -11.13 -9.85 -9.13
N TYR A 208 -10.65 -8.96 -8.26
CA TYR A 208 -9.35 -8.28 -8.45
C TYR A 208 -8.19 -9.27 -8.48
N GLN A 209 -8.18 -10.29 -7.65
CA GLN A 209 -7.15 -11.34 -7.69
C GLN A 209 -7.14 -12.11 -9.02
N ARG A 210 -8.32 -12.39 -9.60
CA ARG A 210 -8.40 -13.04 -10.92
C ARG A 210 -7.92 -12.12 -12.04
N VAL A 211 -8.34 -10.87 -12.04
CA VAL A 211 -7.89 -9.87 -13.02
C VAL A 211 -6.39 -9.66 -12.91
N PHE A 212 -5.87 -9.53 -11.70
CA PHE A 212 -4.45 -9.39 -11.44
C PHE A 212 -3.64 -10.58 -11.98
N LYS A 213 -4.03 -11.82 -11.64
CA LYS A 213 -3.37 -13.03 -12.14
C LYS A 213 -3.32 -13.09 -13.68
N ARG A 214 -4.43 -12.75 -14.35
CA ARG A 214 -4.47 -12.70 -15.83
C ARG A 214 -3.53 -11.64 -16.38
N ARG A 215 -3.46 -10.47 -15.75
CA ARG A 215 -2.54 -9.40 -16.16
C ARG A 215 -1.08 -9.79 -15.96
N VAL A 216 -0.75 -10.42 -14.83
CA VAL A 216 0.61 -10.94 -14.56
C VAL A 216 1.00 -11.98 -15.61
N GLN A 217 0.12 -12.93 -15.93
CA GLN A 217 0.39 -13.92 -16.98
C GLN A 217 0.66 -13.25 -18.33
N LYS A 218 -0.22 -12.33 -18.75
CA LYS A 218 -0.05 -11.60 -20.01
C LYS A 218 1.24 -10.77 -20.03
N TYR A 219 1.57 -10.11 -18.92
CA TYR A 219 2.79 -9.31 -18.80
C TYR A 219 4.05 -10.17 -18.93
N ASN A 220 4.07 -11.32 -18.25
CA ASN A 220 5.20 -12.26 -18.33
C ASN A 220 5.37 -12.81 -19.76
N THR A 221 4.28 -13.17 -20.45
CA THR A 221 4.34 -13.62 -21.85
C THR A 221 4.95 -12.54 -22.75
N ILE A 222 4.55 -11.28 -22.60
CA ILE A 222 5.11 -10.17 -23.39
C ILE A 222 6.61 -9.99 -23.11
N ILE A 223 7.05 -10.13 -21.87
CA ILE A 223 8.48 -10.04 -21.52
C ILE A 223 9.26 -11.21 -22.08
N GLU A 224 8.71 -12.43 -22.04
CA GLU A 224 9.35 -13.62 -22.62
C GLU A 224 9.50 -13.46 -24.15
N GLU A 225 8.44 -13.09 -24.86
CA GLU A 225 8.47 -12.81 -26.30
C GLU A 225 9.45 -11.69 -26.67
N SER A 226 9.56 -10.65 -25.85
CA SER A 226 10.52 -9.56 -26.09
C SER A 226 11.97 -10.01 -25.95
N LYS A 227 12.27 -10.89 -25.00
CA LYS A 227 13.61 -11.45 -24.80
C LYS A 227 14.00 -12.42 -25.92
N GLU A 228 13.08 -13.26 -26.35
CA GLU A 228 13.31 -14.18 -27.51
C GLU A 228 13.63 -13.38 -28.77
N ASN A 229 12.90 -12.29 -29.06
CA ASN A 229 13.16 -11.42 -30.18
C ASN A 229 14.54 -10.70 -30.12
N GLU A 230 14.97 -10.29 -28.92
CA GLU A 230 16.29 -9.67 -28.71
C GLU A 230 17.44 -10.69 -28.87
N GLU A 231 17.24 -11.94 -28.48
CA GLU A 231 18.21 -13.02 -28.67
C GLU A 231 18.33 -13.43 -30.14
N GLU A 232 17.23 -13.47 -30.89
CA GLU A 232 17.23 -13.73 -32.33
C GLU A 232 17.94 -12.61 -33.12
N ASP A 233 17.68 -11.33 -32.80
CA ASP A 233 18.30 -10.17 -33.45
C ASP A 233 19.81 -10.06 -33.14
N SER A 234 20.23 -10.47 -31.94
CA SER A 234 21.64 -10.54 -31.56
C SER A 234 22.40 -11.72 -32.19
N GLY A 235 21.70 -12.81 -32.54
CA GLY A 235 22.28 -14.00 -33.23
C GLY A 235 22.59 -13.76 -34.70
N ASP A 236 21.84 -12.89 -35.36
CA ASP A 236 22.00 -12.62 -36.82
C ASP A 236 23.16 -11.67 -37.15
N VAL A 237 23.74 -10.99 -36.16
CA VAL A 237 24.86 -10.04 -36.36
C VAL A 237 26.22 -10.74 -36.34
N ILE A 238 26.34 -11.97 -35.84
CA ILE A 238 27.63 -12.71 -35.76
C ILE A 238 27.93 -13.52 -37.03
N GLY A 239 26.99 -13.63 -37.94
CA GLY A 239 27.10 -14.48 -39.15
C GLY A 239 27.62 -13.80 -40.41
N LYS A 240 28.03 -12.52 -40.42
CA LYS A 240 28.48 -11.79 -41.62
C LYS A 240 29.82 -11.06 -41.47
N SER A 241 30.82 -11.78 -41.03
CA SER A 241 32.21 -11.30 -41.20
C SER A 241 33.15 -12.48 -41.40
N ASP A 242 33.04 -13.16 -42.56
CA ASP A 242 34.09 -13.95 -43.15
C ASP A 242 33.69 -14.26 -44.62
N GLU A 243 33.98 -13.32 -45.54
CA GLU A 243 34.31 -13.57 -46.94
C GLU A 243 35.19 -12.42 -47.48
#